data_252c7d01afc41f8d174526891d571396
#
_entry.id   252c7d01afc41f8d174526891d571396
#
_cell.length_a   1.000
_cell.length_b   1.000
_cell.length_c   1.000
_cell.angle_alpha   90.00
_cell.angle_beta   90.00
_cell.angle_gamma   90.00
#
_symmetry.space_group_name_H-M   'P 1'
#
loop_
_entity.id
_entity.type
_entity.pdbx_description
1 polymer ?
#
loop_
_entity_poly.entity_id
_entity_poly.type
_entity_poly.pdbx_seq_one_letter_code
_entity_poly.pdbx_strand_id
1 'polypeptide(L)'
;ISFSSCMAKINTPEIPQSFNQNAVVTSGDFSFECEICKNEESVSVTVKNTNALGLVMTYDGENVNFKYNDYSQNILGENFEKGNTAIIVYDVMNALCDENTKKHIIDGGVKYEGKTNFGEFILVQNDNSTLKSLAFKNSDYKIAFK
;
A
#
# COMPACT_ATOMS: atom_id res chain seq x y z
N ILE A 1 21.47 -9.66 14.52
CA ILE A 1 20.78 -9.38 14.54
C ILE A 1 20.15 -9.08 13.58
N SER A 2 19.75 -9.18 13.16
CA SER A 2 19.26 -9.17 12.29
C SER A 2 18.41 -8.47 11.85
N PHE A 3 18.15 -7.90 12.09
CA PHE A 3 17.32 -7.28 11.85
C PHE A 3 17.04 -6.95 10.80
N SER A 4 17.08 -7.25 10.26
CA SER A 4 16.55 -6.83 9.49
C SER A 4 16.88 -6.95 8.19
N SER A 5 16.53 -7.93 7.56
CA SER A 5 16.68 -8.09 6.17
C SER A 5 15.91 -7.06 5.39
N CYS A 6 14.94 -6.48 6.06
CA CYS A 6 14.19 -5.42 5.47
C CYS A 6 14.94 -4.12 5.47
N MET A 7 15.94 -4.06 6.32
CA MET A 7 16.73 -2.86 6.38
C MET A 7 17.53 -2.73 5.13
N ALA A 8 17.67 -1.54 4.72
CA ALA A 8 18.35 -1.27 3.49
C ALA A 8 19.74 -1.80 3.51
N LYS A 9 20.13 -2.30 2.42
CA LYS A 9 21.51 -2.49 2.17
C LYS A 9 22.15 -1.16 1.88
N ILE A 10 23.45 -1.15 1.86
CA ILE A 10 24.18 0.05 1.51
C ILE A 10 23.66 0.55 0.16
N ASN A 11 23.41 1.83 0.09
CA ASN A 11 23.02 2.53 -1.14
C ASN A 11 21.60 2.27 -1.60
N THR A 12 20.76 1.65 -0.76
CA THR A 12 19.35 1.55 -1.11
C THR A 12 18.53 2.35 -0.12
N PRO A 13 17.43 2.94 -0.56
CA PRO A 13 16.56 3.67 0.35
C PRO A 13 15.93 2.71 1.33
N GLU A 14 15.66 3.20 2.53
CA GLU A 14 14.97 2.40 3.53
C GLU A 14 13.50 2.27 3.19
N ILE A 15 12.92 1.14 3.59
CA ILE A 15 11.48 0.97 3.51
C ILE A 15 10.86 1.81 4.62
N PRO A 16 9.97 2.75 4.30
CA PRO A 16 9.43 3.62 5.33
C PRO A 16 8.51 2.86 6.28
N GLN A 17 8.72 3.08 7.58
CA GLN A 17 7.81 2.56 8.59
C GLN A 17 6.51 3.35 8.62
N SER A 18 6.57 4.58 8.22
CA SER A 18 5.39 5.42 8.12
C SER A 18 5.56 6.37 6.94
N PHE A 19 4.44 6.70 6.31
CA PHE A 19 4.45 7.65 5.22
C PHE A 19 3.05 8.21 5.03
N ASN A 20 2.99 9.31 4.28
CA ASN A 20 1.75 9.96 3.93
C ASN A 20 1.92 10.50 2.53
N GLN A 21 1.25 9.90 1.56
CA GLN A 21 1.38 10.29 0.16
C GLN A 21 0.03 10.31 -0.52
N ASN A 22 -0.12 11.27 -1.40
CA ASN A 22 -1.27 11.28 -2.30
C ASN A 22 -1.06 10.23 -3.37
N ALA A 23 -2.16 9.70 -3.89
CA ALA A 23 -2.09 8.61 -4.85
C ALA A 23 -3.35 8.59 -5.71
N VAL A 24 -3.23 7.92 -6.85
CA VAL A 24 -4.37 7.59 -7.69
C VAL A 24 -4.45 6.08 -7.76
N VAL A 25 -5.60 5.53 -7.38
CA VAL A 25 -5.87 4.11 -7.46
C VAL A 25 -6.70 3.86 -8.70
N THR A 26 -6.30 2.88 -9.50
CA THR A 26 -7.01 2.51 -10.73
C THR A 26 -7.29 1.02 -10.71
N SER A 27 -8.52 0.65 -11.08
CA SER A 27 -8.91 -0.75 -11.23
C SER A 27 -9.87 -0.82 -12.40
N GLY A 28 -9.37 -1.29 -13.56
CA GLY A 28 -10.16 -1.28 -14.77
C GLY A 28 -10.52 0.15 -15.17
N ASP A 29 -11.80 0.39 -15.34
CA ASP A 29 -12.31 1.72 -15.72
C ASP A 29 -12.52 2.64 -14.52
N PHE A 30 -12.37 2.11 -13.32
CA PHE A 30 -12.61 2.87 -12.11
C PHE A 30 -11.32 3.46 -11.57
N SER A 31 -11.38 4.70 -11.13
CA SER A 31 -10.21 5.38 -10.61
C SER A 31 -10.64 6.40 -9.57
N PHE A 32 -9.82 6.55 -8.54
CA PHE A 32 -10.08 7.61 -7.55
C PHE A 32 -8.77 8.14 -7.00
N GLU A 33 -8.81 9.40 -6.57
CA GLU A 33 -7.69 10.03 -5.89
C GLU A 33 -7.85 9.87 -4.39
N CYS A 34 -6.73 9.68 -3.72
CA CYS A 34 -6.75 9.47 -2.28
C CYS A 34 -5.45 9.91 -1.65
N GLU A 35 -5.46 9.93 -0.34
CA GLU A 35 -4.25 10.08 0.46
C GLU A 35 -4.07 8.78 1.22
N ILE A 36 -2.89 8.18 1.10
CA ILE A 36 -2.56 6.94 1.78
C ILE A 36 -1.58 7.24 2.90
N CYS A 37 -1.98 6.86 4.10
CA CYS A 37 -1.23 7.18 5.31
C CYS A 37 -0.93 5.87 6.02
N LYS A 38 0.35 5.55 6.19
CA LYS A 38 0.77 4.35 6.90
C LYS A 38 1.46 4.76 8.18
N ASN A 39 1.09 4.13 9.28
CA ASN A 39 1.89 4.19 10.50
C ASN A 39 2.35 2.78 10.82
N GLU A 40 2.92 2.56 12.00
CA GLU A 40 3.51 1.26 12.33
C GLU A 40 2.48 0.14 12.34
N GLU A 41 1.24 0.44 12.64
CA GLU A 41 0.23 -0.58 12.90
C GLU A 41 -0.93 -0.59 11.94
N SER A 42 -1.06 0.43 11.11
CA SER A 42 -2.25 0.54 10.27
C SER A 42 -1.98 1.30 8.99
N VAL A 43 -2.91 1.15 8.05
CA VAL A 43 -2.92 1.92 6.81
C VAL A 43 -4.29 2.56 6.68
N SER A 44 -4.31 3.87 6.45
CA SER A 44 -5.53 4.63 6.22
C SER A 44 -5.55 5.16 4.79
N VAL A 45 -6.71 5.10 4.17
CA VAL A 45 -6.94 5.65 2.83
C VAL A 45 -8.07 6.64 2.93
N THR A 46 -7.80 7.89 2.59
CA THR A 46 -8.81 8.95 2.58
C THR A 46 -9.13 9.29 1.14
N VAL A 47 -10.37 9.12 0.75
CA VAL A 47 -10.81 9.41 -0.62
C VAL A 47 -10.89 10.90 -0.82
N LYS A 48 -10.30 11.40 -1.90
CA LYS A 48 -10.18 12.84 -2.17
C LYS A 48 -11.09 13.32 -3.29
N ASN A 49 -11.71 12.44 -4.02
CA ASN A 49 -12.65 12.82 -5.07
C ASN A 49 -13.75 11.76 -5.16
N THR A 50 -14.57 11.84 -6.16
CA THR A 50 -15.73 10.97 -6.39
C THR A 50 -16.83 11.23 -5.37
N ASN A 51 -17.90 10.45 -5.45
CA ASN A 51 -19.02 10.57 -4.52
C ASN A 51 -18.66 10.14 -3.11
N ALA A 52 -17.50 9.51 -2.93
CA ALA A 52 -17.03 9.05 -1.63
C ALA A 52 -16.03 10.03 -1.00
N LEU A 53 -15.97 11.26 -1.49
CA LEU A 53 -15.05 12.27 -0.97
C LEU A 53 -15.18 12.35 0.56
N GLY A 54 -14.05 12.19 1.25
CA GLY A 54 -14.03 12.27 2.70
C GLY A 54 -14.16 10.94 3.42
N LEU A 55 -14.44 9.87 2.67
CA LEU A 55 -14.47 8.52 3.28
C LEU A 55 -13.04 8.14 3.69
N VAL A 56 -12.90 7.64 4.92
CA VAL A 56 -11.62 7.15 5.43
C VAL A 56 -11.77 5.67 5.75
N MET A 57 -10.88 4.87 5.18
CA MET A 57 -10.81 3.44 5.47
C MET A 57 -9.49 3.17 6.16
N THR A 58 -9.52 2.55 7.33
CA THR A 58 -8.30 2.24 8.09
C THR A 58 -8.27 0.76 8.39
N TYR A 59 -7.19 0.09 8.01
CA TYR A 59 -6.98 -1.33 8.27
C TYR A 59 -5.84 -1.50 9.27
N ASP A 60 -6.09 -2.25 10.33
CA ASP A 60 -5.11 -2.46 11.40
C ASP A 60 -4.55 -3.87 11.41
N GLY A 61 -4.77 -4.63 10.37
CA GLY A 61 -4.35 -6.02 10.29
C GLY A 61 -5.47 -7.00 10.60
N GLU A 62 -6.57 -6.53 11.15
CA GLU A 62 -7.70 -7.37 11.51
C GLU A 62 -9.02 -6.77 11.04
N ASN A 63 -9.26 -5.51 11.35
CA ASN A 63 -10.53 -4.86 11.01
C ASN A 63 -10.31 -3.66 10.10
N VAL A 64 -11.27 -3.41 9.22
CA VAL A 64 -11.33 -2.17 8.47
C VAL A 64 -12.36 -1.28 9.13
N ASN A 65 -11.95 -0.09 9.53
CA ASN A 65 -12.84 0.93 10.04
C ASN A 65 -13.19 1.87 8.89
N PHE A 66 -14.49 2.02 8.63
CA PHE A 66 -14.99 2.98 7.66
C PHE A 66 -15.53 4.18 8.43
N LYS A 67 -15.08 5.36 8.07
CA LYS A 67 -15.55 6.57 8.71
C LYS A 67 -15.94 7.58 7.64
N TYR A 68 -17.17 8.06 7.72
CA TYR A 68 -17.68 9.03 6.77
C TYR A 68 -18.60 9.98 7.52
N ASN A 69 -18.23 11.26 7.58
CA ASN A 69 -18.93 12.26 8.40
C ASN A 69 -19.00 11.74 9.85
N ASP A 70 -20.21 11.61 10.40
CA ASP A 70 -20.38 11.12 11.77
C ASP A 70 -20.59 9.62 11.85
N TYR A 71 -20.57 8.94 10.71
CA TYR A 71 -20.81 7.51 10.66
C TYR A 71 -19.49 6.74 10.76
N SER A 72 -19.49 5.67 11.54
CA SER A 72 -18.31 4.82 11.67
C SER A 72 -18.75 3.39 11.80
N GLN A 73 -18.02 2.48 11.14
CA GLN A 73 -18.33 1.05 11.17
C GLN A 73 -17.06 0.25 11.06
N ASN A 74 -16.95 -0.81 11.86
CA ASN A 74 -15.85 -1.76 11.78
C ASN A 74 -16.32 -3.04 11.13
N ILE A 75 -15.51 -3.56 10.21
CA ILE A 75 -15.79 -4.81 9.52
C ILE A 75 -14.52 -5.64 9.54
N LEU A 76 -14.63 -6.93 9.88
CA LEU A 76 -13.48 -7.82 9.84
C LEU A 76 -12.88 -7.82 8.44
N GLY A 77 -11.54 -7.72 8.38
CA GLY A 77 -10.84 -7.70 7.10
C GLY A 77 -11.10 -8.94 6.27
N GLU A 78 -11.23 -10.08 6.92
CA GLU A 78 -11.47 -11.34 6.21
C GLU A 78 -12.80 -11.37 5.49
N ASN A 79 -13.74 -10.49 5.85
CA ASN A 79 -15.03 -10.40 5.18
C ASN A 79 -15.00 -9.52 3.94
N PHE A 80 -13.86 -8.91 3.63
CA PHE A 80 -13.74 -8.12 2.42
C PHE A 80 -13.30 -8.98 1.27
N GLU A 81 -13.89 -8.71 0.13
CA GLU A 81 -13.38 -9.28 -1.09
C GLU A 81 -12.11 -8.55 -1.48
N LYS A 82 -11.43 -9.10 -2.44
CA LYS A 82 -10.22 -8.47 -2.93
C LYS A 82 -10.53 -7.07 -3.45
N GLY A 83 -9.55 -6.18 -3.31
CA GLY A 83 -9.66 -4.86 -3.87
C GLY A 83 -9.72 -3.72 -2.88
N ASN A 84 -9.82 -4.00 -1.58
CA ASN A 84 -9.78 -2.93 -0.59
C ASN A 84 -8.37 -2.35 -0.50
N THR A 85 -8.23 -1.07 -0.83
CA THR A 85 -6.92 -0.43 -0.93
C THR A 85 -6.14 -0.44 0.37
N ALA A 86 -6.80 -0.20 1.51
CA ALA A 86 -6.09 -0.18 2.78
C ALA A 86 -5.49 -1.55 3.10
N ILE A 87 -6.24 -2.62 2.84
CA ILE A 87 -5.74 -3.98 3.06
C ILE A 87 -4.60 -4.28 2.10
N ILE A 88 -4.76 -3.92 0.83
CA ILE A 88 -3.74 -4.21 -0.18
C ILE A 88 -2.42 -3.55 0.17
N VAL A 89 -2.44 -2.28 0.53
CA VAL A 89 -1.22 -1.57 0.87
C VAL A 89 -0.60 -2.14 2.15
N TYR A 90 -1.42 -2.42 3.15
CA TYR A 90 -0.95 -3.01 4.39
C TYR A 90 -0.21 -4.32 4.12
N ASP A 91 -0.83 -5.20 3.34
CA ASP A 91 -0.25 -6.52 3.06
C ASP A 91 1.03 -6.41 2.24
N VAL A 92 1.07 -5.49 1.25
CA VAL A 92 2.28 -5.29 0.46
C VAL A 92 3.41 -4.79 1.32
N MET A 93 3.15 -3.81 2.19
CA MET A 93 4.22 -3.26 3.03
C MET A 93 4.75 -4.32 3.98
N ASN A 94 3.90 -5.18 4.52
CA ASN A 94 4.36 -6.27 5.36
C ASN A 94 5.17 -7.30 4.57
N ALA A 95 4.80 -7.55 3.32
CA ALA A 95 5.50 -8.53 2.50
C ALA A 95 6.89 -8.08 2.09
N LEU A 96 7.21 -6.81 2.21
CA LEU A 96 8.54 -6.33 1.85
C LEU A 96 9.63 -6.92 2.73
N CYS A 97 9.28 -7.36 3.94
CA CYS A 97 10.23 -7.98 4.86
C CYS A 97 10.30 -9.49 4.69
N ASP A 98 9.48 -10.04 3.80
CA ASP A 98 9.47 -11.48 3.55
C ASP A 98 10.71 -11.84 2.75
N GLU A 99 11.37 -12.96 3.12
CA GLU A 99 12.57 -13.39 2.44
C GLU A 99 12.31 -13.77 0.99
N ASN A 100 11.06 -14.07 0.64
CA ASN A 100 10.70 -14.42 -0.73
C ASN A 100 10.46 -13.21 -1.62
N THR A 101 10.46 -12.01 -1.05
CA THR A 101 10.30 -10.79 -1.83
C THR A 101 11.64 -10.43 -2.45
N LYS A 102 11.68 -10.27 -3.75
CA LYS A 102 12.89 -9.95 -4.49
C LYS A 102 13.08 -8.45 -4.56
N LYS A 103 14.33 -8.03 -4.53
CA LYS A 103 14.68 -6.63 -4.53
C LYS A 103 15.67 -6.38 -5.65
N HIS A 104 15.37 -5.41 -6.51
CA HIS A 104 16.20 -5.06 -7.65
C HIS A 104 16.50 -3.58 -7.63
N ILE A 105 17.77 -3.23 -7.74
CA ILE A 105 18.17 -1.84 -7.90
C ILE A 105 17.86 -1.45 -9.35
N ILE A 106 17.18 -0.35 -9.53
CA ILE A 106 16.84 0.16 -10.85
C ILE A 106 17.29 1.61 -10.93
N ASP A 107 17.22 2.18 -12.13
CA ASP A 107 17.55 3.59 -12.30
C ASP A 107 16.50 4.43 -11.57
N GLY A 108 16.96 5.23 -10.61
CA GLY A 108 16.08 6.11 -9.85
C GLY A 108 15.43 5.48 -8.64
N GLY A 109 15.77 4.24 -8.29
CA GLY A 109 15.17 3.65 -7.10
C GLY A 109 15.35 2.16 -6.96
N VAL A 110 14.33 1.53 -6.39
CA VAL A 110 14.33 0.09 -6.09
C VAL A 110 13.00 -0.50 -6.52
N LYS A 111 13.05 -1.68 -7.09
CA LYS A 111 11.87 -2.44 -7.46
C LYS A 111 11.77 -3.67 -6.56
N TYR A 112 10.61 -3.89 -5.96
CA TYR A 112 10.34 -5.07 -5.15
C TYR A 112 9.31 -5.93 -5.86
N GLU A 113 9.53 -7.23 -5.87
CA GLU A 113 8.59 -8.20 -6.43
C GLU A 113 8.28 -9.22 -5.36
N GLY A 114 7.02 -9.34 -5.04
CA GLY A 114 6.59 -10.25 -3.99
C GLY A 114 5.16 -10.69 -4.21
N LYS A 115 4.57 -11.24 -3.15
CA LYS A 115 3.25 -11.85 -3.25
C LYS A 115 2.47 -11.58 -1.98
N THR A 116 1.19 -11.28 -2.16
CA THR A 116 0.23 -11.17 -1.07
C THR A 116 -0.99 -12.02 -1.43
N ASN A 117 -1.98 -12.03 -0.54
CA ASN A 117 -3.23 -12.74 -0.84
C ASN A 117 -3.95 -12.14 -2.04
N PHE A 118 -3.72 -10.87 -2.33
CA PHE A 118 -4.33 -10.24 -3.50
C PHE A 118 -3.68 -10.71 -4.79
N GLY A 119 -2.37 -10.94 -4.76
CA GLY A 119 -1.65 -11.41 -5.93
C GLY A 119 -0.18 -11.05 -5.88
N GLU A 120 0.49 -11.28 -7.01
CA GLU A 120 1.91 -10.95 -7.15
C GLU A 120 2.04 -9.46 -7.46
N PHE A 121 2.85 -8.77 -6.68
CA PHE A 121 2.97 -7.33 -6.81
C PHE A 121 4.34 -6.90 -7.28
N ILE A 122 4.37 -5.70 -7.84
CA ILE A 122 5.60 -4.98 -8.15
C ILE A 122 5.44 -3.61 -7.51
N LEU A 123 6.33 -3.31 -6.57
CA LEU A 123 6.35 -2.02 -5.90
C LEU A 123 7.63 -1.30 -6.30
N VAL A 124 7.51 -0.05 -6.70
CA VAL A 124 8.68 0.77 -7.05
C VAL A 124 8.80 1.89 -6.03
N GLN A 125 9.99 2.04 -5.49
CA GLN A 125 10.33 3.07 -4.53
C GLN A 125 11.38 3.98 -5.15
N ASN A 126 11.22 5.28 -4.95
CA ASN A 126 12.17 6.27 -5.44
C ASN A 126 13.43 6.31 -4.58
N ASP A 127 14.49 6.91 -5.08
CA ASP A 127 15.75 7.07 -4.35
C ASP A 127 15.57 7.80 -3.03
N ASN A 128 14.59 8.70 -2.95
CA ASN A 128 14.35 9.48 -1.73
C ASN A 128 13.44 8.76 -0.74
N SER A 129 13.23 7.46 -0.94
CA SER A 129 12.43 6.58 -0.10
C SER A 129 10.92 6.73 -0.26
N THR A 130 10.43 7.69 -1.03
CA THR A 130 8.99 7.76 -1.29
C THR A 130 8.58 6.64 -2.24
N LEU A 131 7.31 6.24 -2.16
CA LEU A 131 6.79 5.23 -3.07
C LEU A 131 6.43 5.87 -4.40
N LYS A 132 6.61 5.12 -5.47
CA LYS A 132 6.30 5.60 -6.80
C LYS A 132 5.08 4.90 -7.38
N SER A 133 5.05 3.58 -7.32
CA SER A 133 3.95 2.85 -7.93
C SER A 133 3.83 1.45 -7.34
N LEU A 134 2.60 0.94 -7.38
CA LEU A 134 2.30 -0.44 -7.01
C LEU A 134 1.41 -0.99 -8.10
N ALA A 135 1.76 -2.16 -8.61
CA ALA A 135 0.97 -2.84 -9.63
C ALA A 135 0.95 -4.32 -9.31
N PHE A 136 -0.04 -5.02 -9.85
CA PHE A 136 -0.18 -6.46 -9.66
C PHE A 136 -0.20 -7.14 -11.01
N LYS A 137 0.50 -8.28 -11.08
CA LYS A 137 0.46 -9.11 -12.27
C LYS A 137 -0.93 -9.72 -12.39
N ASN A 138 -1.41 -9.85 -13.60
CA ASN A 138 -2.70 -10.48 -13.88
C ASN A 138 -3.87 -9.73 -13.25
N SER A 139 -3.74 -8.42 -13.07
CA SER A 139 -4.79 -7.57 -12.52
C SER A 139 -4.64 -6.18 -13.09
N ASP A 140 -5.77 -5.49 -13.23
CA ASP A 140 -5.78 -4.10 -13.66
C ASP A 140 -5.54 -3.14 -12.50
N TYR A 141 -5.40 -3.66 -11.29
CA TYR A 141 -5.26 -2.84 -10.10
C TYR A 141 -3.87 -2.22 -10.02
N LYS A 142 -3.82 -0.92 -9.84
CA LYS A 142 -2.55 -0.25 -9.63
C LYS A 142 -2.73 1.05 -8.87
N ILE A 143 -1.66 1.46 -8.21
CA ILE A 143 -1.60 2.71 -7.45
C ILE A 143 -0.43 3.50 -7.98
N ALA A 144 -0.70 4.75 -8.36
CA ALA A 144 0.36 5.69 -8.72
C ALA A 144 0.48 6.69 -7.58
N PHE A 145 1.59 6.66 -6.88
CA PHE A 145 1.85 7.59 -5.79
C PHE A 145 2.40 8.91 -6.34
N LYS A 146 2.08 9.98 -5.66
CA LYS A 146 2.55 11.31 -6.07
C LYS A 146 3.51 11.91 -5.08
#